data_cf45f3365ee59612df708ee68d4d3dc8
#
_entry.id   cf45f3365ee59612df708ee68d4d3dc8
#
_cell.length_a   1.000
_cell.length_b   1.000
_cell.length_c   1.000
_cell.angle_alpha   90.00
_cell.angle_beta   90.00
_cell.angle_gamma   90.00
#
_symmetry.space_group_name_H-M   'P 1'
#
loop_
_entity.id
_entity.type
_entity.pdbx_description
1 polymer ?
#
loop_
_entity_poly.entity_id
_entity_poly.type
_entity_poly.pdbx_seq_one_letter_code
_entity_poly.pdbx_strand_id
1 'polypeptide(L)'
;IRRAIQRDYNHPSVIIWSLGNEAGYGQNFIKGYELAKSLDPLRPVQYERAESAPHTDIMCPMYADYAWCERYVQSEDPRPLIQCEYAHAMGNSLGGLKEYWDLIRKYPKFQGGFIWDFVDQALWWPVDPLKYGTDHVFVYGGDFNDYDPSDNSFCCNGIIAADRTY
;
A
#
# COMPACT_ATOMS: atom_id res chain seq x y z
N ILE A 1 -5.11 -10.66 13.87
CA ILE A 1 -4.44 -9.60 14.63
C ILE A 1 -3.64 -10.21 15.79
N ARG A 2 -4.25 -10.88 16.80
CA ARG A 2 -3.52 -11.45 17.95
C ARG A 2 -2.30 -12.27 17.55
N ARG A 3 -2.49 -13.25 16.65
CA ARG A 3 -1.40 -14.14 16.22
C ARG A 3 -0.29 -13.40 15.47
N ALA A 4 -0.65 -12.42 14.63
CA ALA A 4 0.33 -11.62 13.92
C ALA A 4 1.20 -10.81 14.91
N ILE A 5 0.57 -10.08 15.82
CA ILE A 5 1.30 -9.29 16.82
C ILE A 5 2.19 -10.19 17.70
N GLN A 6 1.67 -11.30 18.21
CA GLN A 6 2.45 -12.21 19.06
C GLN A 6 3.64 -12.86 18.33
N ARG A 7 3.49 -13.16 17.03
CA ARG A 7 4.58 -13.70 16.20
C ARG A 7 5.65 -12.65 15.93
N ASP A 8 5.20 -11.43 15.59
CA ASP A 8 6.08 -10.41 15.01
C ASP A 8 6.46 -9.30 16.01
N TYR A 9 6.01 -9.41 17.28
CA TYR A 9 6.25 -8.41 18.31
C TYR A 9 7.74 -8.07 18.47
N ASN A 10 8.59 -9.07 18.39
CA ASN A 10 10.03 -8.93 18.61
C ASN A 10 10.84 -8.57 17.35
N HIS A 11 10.16 -8.16 16.27
CA HIS A 11 10.80 -7.66 15.05
C HIS A 11 10.88 -6.14 15.08
N PRO A 12 12.08 -5.53 15.26
CA PRO A 12 12.22 -4.07 15.36
C PRO A 12 11.90 -3.33 14.06
N SER A 13 11.93 -4.01 12.91
CA SER A 13 11.52 -3.46 11.62
C SER A 13 10.01 -3.25 11.49
N VAL A 14 9.21 -3.93 12.31
CA VAL A 14 7.76 -3.70 12.38
C VAL A 14 7.52 -2.49 13.28
N ILE A 15 7.22 -1.34 12.70
CA ILE A 15 7.04 -0.08 13.42
C ILE A 15 5.58 0.36 13.54
N ILE A 16 4.69 -0.19 12.72
CA ILE A 16 3.26 0.12 12.67
C ILE A 16 2.49 -1.19 12.45
N TRP A 17 1.34 -1.34 13.13
CA TRP A 17 0.40 -2.42 12.87
C TRP A 17 -0.70 -1.95 11.93
N SER A 18 -0.98 -2.71 10.86
CA SER A 18 -2.13 -2.49 9.99
C SER A 18 -3.22 -3.52 10.27
N LEU A 19 -4.47 -3.08 10.35
CA LEU A 19 -5.60 -3.97 10.64
C LEU A 19 -6.12 -4.71 9.39
N GLY A 20 -5.79 -4.23 8.21
CA GLY A 20 -6.24 -4.84 6.95
C GLY A 20 -6.24 -3.86 5.80
N ASN A 21 -6.87 -4.26 4.70
CA ASN A 21 -6.99 -3.48 3.48
C ASN A 21 -8.40 -3.61 2.90
N GLU A 22 -9.05 -2.47 2.61
CA GLU A 22 -10.31 -2.35 1.87
C GLU A 22 -11.47 -3.25 2.32
N ALA A 23 -11.53 -3.59 3.60
CA ALA A 23 -12.49 -4.55 4.14
C ALA A 23 -13.68 -3.90 4.89
N GLY A 24 -13.99 -2.64 4.55
CA GLY A 24 -15.04 -1.86 5.21
C GLY A 24 -14.66 -1.45 6.64
N TYR A 25 -15.61 -0.87 7.38
CA TYR A 25 -15.38 -0.44 8.76
C TYR A 25 -16.54 -0.84 9.66
N GLY A 26 -16.25 -1.49 10.78
CA GLY A 26 -17.26 -1.97 11.71
C GLY A 26 -16.66 -2.56 12.98
N GLN A 27 -17.48 -3.23 13.78
CA GLN A 27 -17.12 -3.73 15.12
C GLN A 27 -15.87 -4.60 15.16
N ASN A 28 -15.61 -5.38 14.12
CA ASN A 28 -14.42 -6.23 14.08
C ASN A 28 -13.13 -5.40 14.00
N PHE A 29 -13.14 -4.27 13.30
CA PHE A 29 -12.00 -3.36 13.22
C PHE A 29 -11.83 -2.55 14.50
N ILE A 30 -12.92 -2.09 15.13
CA ILE A 30 -12.89 -1.42 16.42
C ILE A 30 -12.25 -2.34 17.48
N LYS A 31 -12.77 -3.56 17.64
CA LYS A 31 -12.20 -4.57 18.55
C LYS A 31 -10.78 -4.98 18.16
N GLY A 32 -10.47 -4.99 16.87
CA GLY A 32 -9.15 -5.25 16.35
C GLY A 32 -8.13 -4.21 16.79
N TYR A 33 -8.50 -2.93 16.70
CA TYR A 33 -7.71 -1.80 17.17
C TYR A 33 -7.48 -1.90 18.69
N GLU A 34 -8.55 -2.06 19.47
CA GLU A 34 -8.48 -2.19 20.93
C GLU A 34 -7.58 -3.36 21.34
N LEU A 35 -7.72 -4.51 20.68
CA LEU A 35 -6.88 -5.67 20.92
C LEU A 35 -5.41 -5.40 20.57
N ALA A 36 -5.13 -4.77 19.43
CA ALA A 36 -3.77 -4.43 19.04
C ALA A 36 -3.12 -3.50 20.07
N LYS A 37 -3.80 -2.45 20.50
CA LYS A 37 -3.33 -1.52 21.53
C LYS A 37 -3.17 -2.18 22.91
N SER A 38 -3.97 -3.20 23.24
CA SER A 38 -3.82 -3.96 24.50
C SER A 38 -2.60 -4.89 24.50
N LEU A 39 -2.20 -5.39 23.31
CA LEU A 39 -1.06 -6.28 23.17
C LEU A 39 0.25 -5.51 22.97
N ASP A 40 0.18 -4.39 22.28
CA ASP A 40 1.30 -3.52 21.99
C ASP A 40 0.87 -2.05 22.08
N PRO A 41 0.97 -1.44 23.26
CA PRO A 41 0.55 -0.05 23.44
C PRO A 41 1.51 0.97 22.82
N LEU A 42 2.72 0.55 22.43
CA LEU A 42 3.78 1.46 21.98
C LEU A 42 3.71 1.72 20.48
N ARG A 43 3.45 0.69 19.69
CA ARG A 43 3.38 0.84 18.22
C ARG A 43 2.05 1.44 17.80
N PRO A 44 2.07 2.39 16.84
CA PRO A 44 0.84 2.88 16.21
C PRO A 44 0.08 1.77 15.49
N VAL A 45 -1.23 1.92 15.44
CA VAL A 45 -2.13 1.05 14.69
C VAL A 45 -2.81 1.88 13.62
N GLN A 46 -2.83 1.41 12.38
CA GLN A 46 -3.47 2.10 11.27
C GLN A 46 -4.53 1.24 10.58
N TYR A 47 -5.55 1.90 10.04
CA TYR A 47 -6.53 1.30 9.14
C TYR A 47 -7.20 2.37 8.27
N GLU A 48 -7.14 2.22 6.94
CA GLU A 48 -7.57 3.28 6.01
C GLU A 48 -9.08 3.52 6.04
N ARG A 49 -9.91 2.47 6.22
CA ARG A 49 -11.37 2.63 6.31
C ARG A 49 -11.85 3.16 7.66
N ALA A 50 -10.97 3.36 8.62
CA ALA A 50 -11.31 4.08 9.83
C ALA A 50 -11.43 5.59 9.60
N GLU A 51 -10.81 6.12 8.55
CA GLU A 51 -10.89 7.53 8.16
C GLU A 51 -10.67 8.48 9.36
N SER A 52 -11.69 9.30 9.69
CA SER A 52 -11.66 10.22 10.84
C SER A 52 -12.02 9.56 12.17
N ALA A 53 -12.42 8.28 12.18
CA ALA A 53 -12.78 7.60 13.43
C ALA A 53 -11.57 7.43 14.36
N PRO A 54 -11.79 7.25 15.69
CA PRO A 54 -10.70 7.21 16.66
C PRO A 54 -9.91 5.89 16.70
N HIS A 55 -10.28 4.91 15.87
CA HIS A 55 -9.66 3.59 15.86
C HIS A 55 -8.57 3.45 14.78
N THR A 56 -7.81 4.51 14.60
CA THR A 56 -6.55 4.57 13.85
C THR A 56 -5.68 5.67 14.43
N ASP A 57 -4.41 5.37 14.69
CA ASP A 57 -3.45 6.35 15.22
C ASP A 57 -2.84 7.22 14.11
N ILE A 58 -3.06 6.84 12.84
CA ILE A 58 -2.53 7.50 11.66
C ILE A 58 -3.69 7.79 10.71
N MET A 59 -3.75 8.98 10.14
CA MET A 59 -4.61 9.25 9.00
C MET A 59 -3.96 8.63 7.77
N CYS A 60 -4.58 7.59 7.22
CA CYS A 60 -4.00 6.78 6.16
C CYS A 60 -4.95 6.63 4.96
N PRO A 61 -5.22 7.74 4.21
CA PRO A 61 -6.05 7.68 3.03
C PRO A 61 -5.35 6.88 1.92
N MET A 62 -6.15 6.37 0.99
CA MET A 62 -5.71 5.73 -0.24
C MET A 62 -5.90 6.72 -1.39
N TYR A 63 -4.84 7.02 -2.14
CA TYR A 63 -4.84 7.89 -3.32
C TYR A 63 -5.43 9.29 -3.10
N ALA A 64 -5.26 9.87 -1.92
CA ALA A 64 -5.69 11.25 -1.68
C ALA A 64 -4.90 12.23 -2.55
N ASP A 65 -5.60 13.22 -3.14
CA ASP A 65 -4.97 14.24 -3.97
C ASP A 65 -4.15 15.26 -3.15
N TYR A 66 -3.35 16.08 -3.83
CA TYR A 66 -2.48 17.07 -3.20
C TYR A 66 -3.26 18.07 -2.35
N ALA A 67 -4.40 18.54 -2.86
CA ALA A 67 -5.21 19.55 -2.19
C ALA A 67 -5.85 18.99 -0.92
N TRP A 68 -6.27 17.73 -0.94
CA TRP A 68 -6.76 17.05 0.25
C TRP A 68 -5.63 16.87 1.27
N CYS A 69 -4.46 16.38 0.84
CA CYS A 69 -3.31 16.19 1.71
C CYS A 69 -2.89 17.51 2.38
N GLU A 70 -2.79 18.60 1.61
CA GLU A 70 -2.43 19.91 2.15
C GLU A 70 -3.46 20.45 3.13
N ARG A 71 -4.76 20.32 2.84
CA ARG A 71 -5.82 20.69 3.79
C ARG A 71 -5.75 19.89 5.08
N TYR A 72 -5.54 18.58 4.97
CA TYR A 72 -5.46 17.72 6.15
C TYR A 72 -4.29 18.10 7.05
N VAL A 73 -3.09 18.28 6.52
CA VAL A 73 -1.91 18.61 7.35
C VAL A 73 -2.01 19.97 8.03
N GLN A 74 -2.84 20.86 7.51
CA GLN A 74 -3.15 22.16 8.11
C GLN A 74 -4.34 22.11 9.10
N SER A 75 -5.01 20.98 9.22
CA SER A 75 -6.16 20.80 10.12
C SER A 75 -5.72 20.60 11.58
N GLU A 76 -6.69 20.69 12.49
CA GLU A 76 -6.49 20.49 13.94
C GLU A 76 -6.35 19.00 14.33
N ASP A 77 -6.58 18.04 13.42
CA ASP A 77 -6.39 16.62 13.71
C ASP A 77 -4.91 16.36 14.04
N PRO A 78 -4.57 15.83 15.22
CA PRO A 78 -3.17 15.68 15.63
C PRO A 78 -2.46 14.49 14.94
N ARG A 79 -3.19 13.61 14.28
CA ARG A 79 -2.63 12.39 13.70
C ARG A 79 -1.72 12.69 12.52
N PRO A 80 -0.57 11.99 12.40
CA PRO A 80 0.26 12.08 11.21
C PRO A 80 -0.49 11.55 9.98
N LEU A 81 -0.13 12.06 8.80
CA LEU A 81 -0.63 11.61 7.51
C LEU A 81 0.39 10.67 6.87
N ILE A 82 -0.04 9.45 6.54
CA ILE A 82 0.70 8.51 5.70
C ILE A 82 -0.30 7.92 4.71
N GLN A 83 -0.14 8.12 3.42
CA GLN A 83 -1.01 7.45 2.46
C GLN A 83 -0.75 5.94 2.47
N CYS A 84 -1.78 5.13 2.70
CA CYS A 84 -1.64 3.67 2.69
C CYS A 84 -1.33 3.15 1.29
N GLU A 85 -1.78 3.86 0.26
CA GLU A 85 -1.40 3.66 -1.13
C GLU A 85 -1.37 5.01 -1.86
N TYR A 86 -0.38 5.22 -2.74
CA TYR A 86 -0.30 6.34 -3.67
C TYR A 86 0.54 5.96 -4.89
N ALA A 87 0.59 6.82 -5.91
CA ALA A 87 1.41 6.63 -7.10
C ALA A 87 1.16 5.29 -7.82
N HIS A 88 -0.12 4.94 -8.05
CA HIS A 88 -0.52 3.74 -8.78
C HIS A 88 -0.04 3.80 -10.23
N ALA A 89 0.89 2.92 -10.61
CA ALA A 89 1.63 3.00 -11.87
C ALA A 89 1.02 2.18 -13.02
N MET A 90 -0.27 1.80 -12.94
CA MET A 90 -0.94 1.05 -14.00
C MET A 90 -1.21 1.95 -15.22
N GLY A 91 -0.73 1.55 -16.39
CA GLY A 91 -0.87 2.32 -17.62
C GLY A 91 -0.08 3.63 -17.58
N ASN A 92 -0.63 4.70 -18.14
CA ASN A 92 -0.01 6.02 -18.17
C ASN A 92 -0.48 6.90 -17.00
N SER A 93 -0.24 6.46 -15.78
CA SER A 93 -0.82 7.05 -14.58
C SER A 93 0.19 7.57 -13.56
N LEU A 94 1.43 7.15 -13.60
CA LEU A 94 2.44 7.54 -12.63
C LEU A 94 2.92 8.97 -12.91
N GLY A 95 2.29 9.96 -12.23
CA GLY A 95 2.67 11.38 -12.32
C GLY A 95 2.57 12.06 -10.98
N GLY A 96 3.18 13.24 -10.87
CA GLY A 96 3.01 14.09 -9.71
C GLY A 96 3.69 13.61 -8.43
N LEU A 97 4.61 12.65 -8.49
CA LEU A 97 5.33 12.16 -7.31
C LEU A 97 6.12 13.27 -6.62
N LYS A 98 6.71 14.18 -7.42
CA LYS A 98 7.45 15.34 -6.92
C LYS A 98 6.57 16.24 -6.04
N GLU A 99 5.34 16.50 -6.45
CA GLU A 99 4.40 17.38 -5.77
C GLU A 99 4.00 16.81 -4.40
N TYR A 100 3.80 15.48 -4.28
CA TYR A 100 3.62 14.84 -2.97
C TYR A 100 4.84 15.01 -2.08
N TRP A 101 6.05 14.82 -2.63
CA TRP A 101 7.28 14.95 -1.87
C TRP A 101 7.59 16.40 -1.47
N ASP A 102 7.17 17.38 -2.26
CA ASP A 102 7.24 18.79 -1.88
C ASP A 102 6.37 19.06 -0.64
N LEU A 103 5.15 18.50 -0.59
CA LEU A 103 4.27 18.59 0.60
C LEU A 103 4.85 17.84 1.80
N ILE A 104 5.37 16.62 1.60
CA ILE A 104 5.99 15.81 2.66
C ILE A 104 7.16 16.57 3.30
N ARG A 105 8.02 17.20 2.50
CA ARG A 105 9.13 18.00 3.01
C ARG A 105 8.70 19.30 3.68
N LYS A 106 7.60 19.89 3.22
CA LYS A 106 7.06 21.16 3.75
C LYS A 106 6.35 20.98 5.10
N TYR A 107 5.63 19.89 5.28
CA TYR A 107 4.77 19.68 6.43
C TYR A 107 5.20 18.44 7.24
N PRO A 108 5.77 18.60 8.46
CA PRO A 108 6.19 17.46 9.29
C PRO A 108 5.08 16.46 9.62
N LYS A 109 3.81 16.88 9.57
CA LYS A 109 2.65 16.04 9.78
C LYS A 109 2.42 15.06 8.62
N PHE A 110 2.91 15.35 7.40
CA PHE A 110 2.87 14.44 6.26
C PHE A 110 4.14 13.57 6.24
N GLN A 111 4.03 12.34 6.68
CA GLN A 111 5.17 11.45 6.88
C GLN A 111 5.56 10.65 5.63
N GLY A 112 4.69 10.57 4.62
CA GLY A 112 4.96 9.83 3.38
C GLY A 112 3.80 9.00 2.89
N GLY A 113 4.11 7.95 2.14
CA GLY A 113 3.13 7.02 1.60
C GLY A 113 3.78 5.74 1.08
N PHE A 114 2.96 4.73 0.82
CA PHE A 114 3.36 3.47 0.23
C PHE A 114 2.91 3.42 -1.22
N ILE A 115 3.84 3.17 -2.13
CA ILE A 115 3.56 3.12 -3.58
C ILE A 115 2.81 1.83 -3.90
N TRP A 116 1.71 1.92 -4.64
CA TRP A 116 1.06 0.77 -5.22
C TRP A 116 1.24 0.76 -6.76
N ASP A 117 2.08 -0.10 -7.33
CA ASP A 117 2.91 -1.10 -6.68
C ASP A 117 4.39 -0.78 -6.92
N PHE A 118 5.28 -1.28 -6.07
CA PHE A 118 6.70 -0.99 -6.25
C PHE A 118 7.33 -1.82 -7.36
N VAL A 119 6.97 -3.11 -7.45
CA VAL A 119 7.52 -4.08 -8.41
C VAL A 119 6.38 -4.76 -9.15
N ASP A 120 6.45 -4.84 -10.48
CA ASP A 120 5.51 -5.63 -11.27
C ASP A 120 5.41 -7.07 -10.75
N GLN A 121 4.19 -7.59 -10.65
CA GLN A 121 3.90 -8.94 -10.20
C GLN A 121 3.83 -9.87 -11.41
N ALA A 122 4.94 -10.49 -11.78
CA ALA A 122 5.03 -11.39 -12.92
C ALA A 122 5.87 -12.63 -12.61
N LEU A 123 5.63 -13.67 -13.39
CA LEU A 123 6.40 -14.91 -13.36
C LEU A 123 7.40 -14.90 -14.52
N TRP A 124 8.64 -15.30 -14.27
CA TRP A 124 9.64 -15.54 -15.28
C TRP A 124 9.38 -16.90 -15.92
N TRP A 125 8.92 -16.91 -17.17
CA TRP A 125 8.41 -18.11 -17.82
C TRP A 125 9.21 -18.48 -19.06
N PRO A 126 9.64 -19.77 -19.24
CA PRO A 126 10.37 -20.21 -20.41
C PRO A 126 9.48 -20.24 -21.65
N VAL A 127 10.01 -19.78 -22.76
CA VAL A 127 9.33 -19.74 -24.06
C VAL A 127 10.25 -20.25 -25.18
N ASP A 128 9.66 -20.54 -26.36
CA ASP A 128 10.42 -20.94 -27.54
C ASP A 128 11.22 -19.72 -28.09
N PRO A 129 12.56 -19.78 -28.07
CA PRO A 129 13.38 -18.67 -28.55
C PRO A 129 13.21 -18.36 -30.04
N LEU A 130 12.84 -19.37 -30.84
CA LEU A 130 12.60 -19.18 -32.29
C LEU A 130 11.36 -18.35 -32.56
N LYS A 131 10.38 -18.42 -31.66
CA LYS A 131 9.12 -17.69 -31.75
C LYS A 131 9.19 -16.29 -31.15
N TYR A 132 9.86 -16.16 -29.99
CA TYR A 132 9.82 -14.93 -29.18
C TYR A 132 11.13 -14.13 -29.22
N GLY A 133 12.20 -14.65 -29.80
CA GLY A 133 13.51 -13.99 -29.83
C GLY A 133 14.24 -13.99 -28.49
N THR A 134 13.66 -14.63 -27.48
CA THR A 134 14.20 -14.79 -26.12
C THR A 134 13.75 -16.14 -25.56
N ASP A 135 14.49 -16.68 -24.61
CA ASP A 135 14.18 -17.96 -23.97
C ASP A 135 13.20 -17.83 -22.78
N HIS A 136 12.94 -16.59 -22.34
CA HIS A 136 11.99 -16.30 -21.26
C HIS A 136 11.26 -14.99 -21.48
N VAL A 137 10.04 -14.89 -20.95
CA VAL A 137 9.23 -13.67 -20.89
C VAL A 137 8.58 -13.54 -19.52
N PHE A 138 8.17 -12.32 -19.16
CA PHE A 138 7.29 -12.12 -18.01
C PHE A 138 5.87 -12.44 -18.40
N VAL A 139 5.19 -13.23 -17.56
CA VAL A 139 3.79 -13.63 -17.73
C VAL A 139 3.00 -13.41 -16.45
N TYR A 140 1.68 -13.29 -16.59
CA TYR A 140 0.74 -13.21 -15.47
C TYR A 140 -0.34 -14.31 -15.63
N GLY A 141 -1.27 -14.41 -14.67
CA GLY A 141 -2.29 -15.46 -14.66
C GLY A 141 -3.13 -15.53 -15.93
N GLY A 142 -3.47 -14.39 -16.56
CA GLY A 142 -4.23 -14.33 -17.79
C GLY A 142 -3.54 -14.86 -19.04
N ASP A 143 -2.22 -15.06 -19.01
CA ASP A 143 -1.48 -15.65 -20.14
C ASP A 143 -1.66 -17.17 -20.24
N PHE A 144 -2.17 -17.81 -19.20
CA PHE A 144 -2.29 -19.28 -19.16
C PHE A 144 -3.64 -19.79 -19.67
N ASN A 145 -4.73 -19.04 -19.50
CA ASN A 145 -6.06 -19.39 -19.99
C ASN A 145 -7.05 -18.22 -19.83
N ASP A 146 -8.21 -18.33 -20.50
CA ASP A 146 -9.26 -17.31 -20.52
C ASP A 146 -10.40 -17.57 -19.52
N TYR A 147 -10.35 -18.65 -18.74
CA TYR A 147 -11.46 -19.06 -17.88
C TYR A 147 -11.17 -18.93 -16.38
N ASP A 148 -9.91 -18.89 -15.96
CA ASP A 148 -9.57 -18.61 -14.58
C ASP A 148 -9.63 -17.10 -14.31
N PRO A 149 -10.13 -16.68 -13.14
CA PRO A 149 -10.15 -15.27 -12.77
C PRO A 149 -8.74 -14.67 -12.82
N SER A 150 -8.62 -13.52 -13.48
CA SER A 150 -7.42 -12.69 -13.43
C SER A 150 -7.79 -11.21 -13.40
N ASP A 151 -6.99 -10.39 -12.77
CA ASP A 151 -7.17 -8.95 -12.74
C ASP A 151 -6.55 -8.24 -13.97
N ASN A 152 -6.35 -8.99 -15.06
CA ASN A 152 -5.74 -8.48 -16.29
C ASN A 152 -4.39 -7.78 -16.01
N SER A 153 -4.23 -6.55 -16.50
CA SER A 153 -3.01 -5.75 -16.32
C SER A 153 -2.80 -5.22 -14.90
N PHE A 154 -3.64 -5.60 -13.92
CA PHE A 154 -3.51 -5.12 -12.55
C PHE A 154 -2.23 -5.59 -11.85
N CYS A 155 -1.56 -6.61 -12.38
CA CYS A 155 -0.23 -7.04 -11.94
C CYS A 155 0.91 -6.22 -12.57
N CYS A 156 0.64 -5.40 -13.59
CA CYS A 156 1.60 -4.57 -14.31
C CYS A 156 1.50 -3.10 -13.87
N ASN A 157 1.63 -2.85 -12.58
CA ASN A 157 1.49 -1.54 -11.95
C ASN A 157 2.68 -1.17 -11.06
N GLY A 158 3.79 -1.88 -11.20
CA GLY A 158 5.05 -1.57 -10.55
C GLY A 158 5.78 -0.38 -11.18
N ILE A 159 6.53 0.36 -10.37
CA ILE A 159 7.44 1.41 -10.86
C ILE A 159 8.75 0.84 -11.38
N ILE A 160 9.01 -0.44 -11.10
CA ILE A 160 10.13 -1.21 -11.66
C ILE A 160 9.64 -2.56 -12.17
N ALA A 161 10.37 -3.15 -13.10
CA ALA A 161 10.04 -4.45 -13.67
C ALA A 161 10.11 -5.58 -12.63
N ALA A 162 9.49 -6.74 -12.95
CA ALA A 162 9.42 -7.89 -12.04
C ALA A 162 10.79 -8.47 -11.66
N ASP A 163 11.80 -8.32 -12.52
CA ASP A 163 13.19 -8.68 -12.23
C ASP A 163 13.97 -7.59 -11.46
N ARG A 164 13.28 -6.50 -11.08
CA ARG A 164 13.82 -5.33 -10.38
C ARG A 164 14.76 -4.46 -11.21
N THR A 165 14.72 -4.57 -12.54
CA THR A 165 15.34 -3.60 -13.43
C THR A 165 14.48 -2.34 -13.57
N TYR A 166 15.10 -1.19 -13.93
CA TYR A 166 14.48 0.14 -14.09
C TYR A 166 15.04 0.86 -15.30
#